data_dbb91aaa39ccadc0813548e1b8ccada4
#
_entry.id   dbb91aaa39ccadc0813548e1b8ccada4
#
_cell.length_a   1.000
_cell.length_b   1.000
_cell.length_c   1.000
_cell.angle_alpha   90.00
_cell.angle_beta   90.00
_cell.angle_gamma   90.00
#
_symmetry.space_group_name_H-M   'P 1'
#
loop_
_entity.id
_entity.type
_entity.pdbx_description
1 polymer ?
#
loop_
_entity_poly.entity_id
_entity_poly.type
_entity_poly.pdbx_seq_one_letter_code
_entity_poly.pdbx_strand_id
1 'polypeptide(L)'
;MEAFVEILVKKKTTLLDRIKVITPTIAIILFNIYSMRPGSILFAFLPMIIIASCFVVYCLVIYNSIEYEYILVNNELDIDKIMGKSKRKKVITIKKNQIDDFDSVKESKYTSYRKKSNKIISVASDENSDENYYIALNDNRKTLIILDRVDDIYKILKKR
;
A
#
# COMPACT_ATOMS: atom_id res chain seq x y z
N MET A 1 -28.40 13.77 3.23
CA MET A 1 -27.01 14.28 3.32
C MET A 1 -26.11 13.29 2.63
N GLU A 2 -25.49 13.69 1.55
CA GLU A 2 -24.47 12.88 0.89
C GLU A 2 -23.24 12.84 1.80
N ALA A 3 -22.91 11.65 2.29
CA ALA A 3 -21.71 11.47 3.10
C ALA A 3 -20.52 11.32 2.14
N PHE A 4 -19.62 12.28 2.16
CA PHE A 4 -18.34 12.21 1.46
C PHE A 4 -17.21 12.15 2.50
N VAL A 5 -16.39 11.11 2.42
CA VAL A 5 -15.20 10.95 3.27
C VAL A 5 -14.06 10.51 2.38
N GLU A 6 -12.96 11.26 2.41
CA GLU A 6 -11.72 10.94 1.68
C GLU A 6 -10.56 10.92 2.66
N ILE A 7 -9.83 9.82 2.70
CA ILE A 7 -8.71 9.63 3.63
C ILE A 7 -7.55 8.99 2.90
N LEU A 8 -6.37 9.60 3.04
CA LEU A 8 -5.12 9.10 2.53
C LEU A 8 -4.32 8.44 3.65
N VAL A 9 -3.94 7.19 3.45
CA VAL A 9 -3.18 6.39 4.41
C VAL A 9 -1.88 5.95 3.79
N LYS A 10 -0.76 6.31 4.42
CA LYS A 10 0.57 5.91 3.94
C LYS A 10 0.95 4.55 4.51
N LYS A 11 1.31 3.61 3.62
CA LYS A 11 1.81 2.30 4.03
C LYS A 11 3.12 2.44 4.81
N LYS A 12 3.21 1.82 5.99
CA LYS A 12 4.46 1.71 6.74
C LYS A 12 5.45 0.85 5.94
N THR A 13 6.67 1.34 5.79
CA THR A 13 7.74 0.59 5.13
C THR A 13 8.17 -0.59 5.99
N THR A 14 8.04 -1.79 5.46
CA THR A 14 8.53 -3.01 6.12
C THR A 14 10.05 -3.13 5.96
N LEU A 15 10.69 -4.00 6.77
CA LEU A 15 12.12 -4.30 6.63
C LEU A 15 12.43 -4.82 5.21
N LEU A 16 11.55 -5.64 4.63
CA LEU A 16 11.70 -6.14 3.26
C LEU A 16 11.64 -5.02 2.22
N ASP A 17 10.77 -4.02 2.41
CA ASP A 17 10.68 -2.87 1.50
C ASP A 17 11.97 -2.01 1.59
N ARG A 18 12.56 -1.87 2.79
CA ARG A 18 13.85 -1.20 2.96
C ARG A 18 14.98 -1.95 2.27
N ILE A 19 15.06 -3.27 2.42
CA ILE A 19 16.08 -4.12 1.77
C ILE A 19 16.00 -3.99 0.26
N LYS A 20 14.80 -3.97 -0.34
CA LYS A 20 14.61 -3.78 -1.79
C LYS A 20 15.17 -2.46 -2.33
N VAL A 21 15.27 -1.43 -1.49
CA VAL A 21 15.87 -0.15 -1.88
C VAL A 21 17.37 -0.13 -1.55
N ILE A 22 17.75 -0.57 -0.36
CA ILE A 22 19.12 -0.48 0.14
C ILE A 22 20.07 -1.36 -0.68
N THR A 23 19.69 -2.61 -0.98
CA THR A 23 20.56 -3.56 -1.70
C THR A 23 20.98 -3.04 -3.08
N PRO A 24 20.06 -2.64 -3.98
CA PRO A 24 20.47 -2.09 -5.28
C PRO A 24 21.19 -0.75 -5.14
N THR A 25 20.89 0.07 -4.13
CA THR A 25 21.59 1.32 -3.87
C THR A 25 23.07 1.06 -3.53
N ILE A 26 23.35 0.08 -2.68
CA ILE A 26 24.74 -0.31 -2.37
C ILE A 26 25.46 -0.81 -3.63
N ALA A 27 24.81 -1.64 -4.45
CA ALA A 27 25.39 -2.13 -5.69
C ALA A 27 25.72 -0.98 -6.66
N ILE A 28 24.86 0.03 -6.77
CA ILE A 28 25.09 1.24 -7.57
C ILE A 28 26.30 2.04 -7.05
N ILE A 29 26.43 2.20 -5.73
CA ILE A 29 27.57 2.89 -5.11
C ILE A 29 28.87 2.15 -5.44
N LEU A 30 28.91 0.82 -5.26
CA LEU A 30 30.08 0.01 -5.58
C LEU A 30 30.46 0.10 -7.07
N PHE A 31 29.47 0.11 -7.96
CA PHE A 31 29.68 0.30 -9.39
C PHE A 31 30.27 1.69 -9.71
N ASN A 32 29.79 2.76 -9.06
CA ASN A 32 30.37 4.09 -9.23
C ASN A 32 31.84 4.14 -8.76
N ILE A 33 32.15 3.55 -7.59
CA ILE A 33 33.54 3.46 -7.08
C ILE A 33 34.43 2.71 -8.07
N TYR A 34 33.95 1.59 -8.64
CA TYR A 34 34.69 0.85 -9.64
C TYR A 34 34.96 1.67 -10.91
N SER A 35 33.98 2.49 -11.33
CA SER A 35 34.09 3.35 -12.51
C SER A 35 35.11 4.50 -12.35
N MET A 36 35.50 4.85 -11.12
CA MET A 36 36.49 5.89 -10.82
C MET A 36 37.94 5.48 -11.12
N ARG A 37 38.19 4.23 -11.55
CA ARG A 37 39.58 3.78 -11.83
C ARG A 37 40.18 4.56 -13.01
N PRO A 38 41.34 5.24 -12.83
CA PRO A 38 42.03 5.92 -13.92
C PRO A 38 42.41 4.95 -15.04
N GLY A 39 42.24 5.37 -16.30
CA GLY A 39 42.55 4.54 -17.48
C GLY A 39 41.40 3.61 -17.90
N SER A 40 40.31 3.53 -17.14
CA SER A 40 39.10 2.85 -17.56
C SER A 40 38.28 3.70 -18.56
N ILE A 41 37.70 3.09 -19.57
CA ILE A 41 36.76 3.77 -20.47
C ILE A 41 35.56 4.34 -19.70
N LEU A 42 35.19 3.71 -18.58
CA LEU A 42 34.09 4.16 -17.70
C LEU A 42 34.41 5.50 -17.04
N PHE A 43 35.68 5.78 -16.80
CA PHE A 43 36.10 7.05 -16.18
C PHE A 43 35.77 8.26 -17.06
N ALA A 44 35.83 8.13 -18.38
CA ALA A 44 35.43 9.19 -19.32
C ALA A 44 33.92 9.49 -19.25
N PHE A 45 33.10 8.49 -18.92
CA PHE A 45 31.64 8.62 -18.81
C PHE A 45 31.16 8.83 -17.37
N LEU A 46 32.06 9.02 -16.40
CA LEU A 46 31.74 9.11 -14.97
C LEU A 46 30.62 10.13 -14.64
N PRO A 47 30.60 11.36 -15.18
CA PRO A 47 29.50 12.29 -14.89
C PRO A 47 28.13 11.76 -15.32
N MET A 48 28.04 11.11 -16.48
CA MET A 48 26.78 10.50 -16.96
C MET A 48 26.36 9.33 -16.08
N ILE A 49 27.33 8.50 -15.65
CA ILE A 49 27.07 7.35 -14.78
C ILE A 49 26.50 7.83 -13.42
N ILE A 50 27.06 8.89 -12.85
CA ILE A 50 26.57 9.47 -11.59
C ILE A 50 25.15 9.99 -11.74
N ILE A 51 24.84 10.75 -12.78
CA ILE A 51 23.50 11.29 -13.03
C ILE A 51 22.49 10.15 -13.19
N ALA A 52 22.82 9.14 -14.01
CA ALA A 52 21.96 7.97 -14.22
C ALA A 52 21.73 7.20 -12.91
N SER A 53 22.79 7.03 -12.10
CA SER A 53 22.73 6.38 -10.78
C SER A 53 21.78 7.11 -9.82
N CYS A 54 21.88 8.44 -9.73
CA CYS A 54 20.99 9.26 -8.92
C CYS A 54 19.53 9.12 -9.36
N PHE A 55 19.29 9.10 -10.67
CA PHE A 55 17.95 8.91 -11.22
C PHE A 55 17.37 7.55 -10.88
N VAL A 56 18.17 6.48 -10.99
CA VAL A 56 17.73 5.11 -10.64
C VAL A 56 17.39 5.02 -9.16
N VAL A 57 18.23 5.55 -8.25
CA VAL A 57 17.96 5.56 -6.81
C VAL A 57 16.68 6.35 -6.50
N TYR A 58 16.49 7.51 -7.12
CA TYR A 58 15.27 8.30 -7.01
C TYR A 58 14.02 7.49 -7.40
N CYS A 59 14.07 6.80 -8.54
CA CYS A 59 12.98 5.93 -8.98
C CYS A 59 12.71 4.80 -7.98
N LEU A 60 13.75 4.15 -7.45
CA LEU A 60 13.59 3.07 -6.45
C LEU A 60 12.87 3.55 -5.19
N VAL A 61 13.21 4.74 -4.69
CA VAL A 61 12.57 5.32 -3.50
C VAL A 61 11.11 5.65 -3.77
N ILE A 62 10.82 6.29 -4.90
CA ILE A 62 9.44 6.68 -5.25
C ILE A 62 8.56 5.46 -5.47
N TYR A 63 9.01 4.46 -6.25
CA TYR A 63 8.20 3.26 -6.52
C TYR A 63 7.91 2.43 -5.28
N ASN A 64 8.73 2.50 -4.23
CA ASN A 64 8.44 1.87 -2.94
C ASN A 64 7.53 2.69 -2.02
N SER A 65 7.22 3.94 -2.36
CA SER A 65 6.24 4.74 -1.63
C SER A 65 4.82 4.35 -2.06
N ILE A 66 4.13 3.62 -1.19
CA ILE A 66 2.75 3.18 -1.39
C ILE A 66 1.85 3.94 -0.42
N GLU A 67 0.76 4.49 -0.95
CA GLU A 67 -0.31 5.12 -0.19
C GLU A 67 -1.64 4.48 -0.61
N TYR A 68 -2.58 4.37 0.33
CA TYR A 68 -3.94 3.94 0.06
C TYR A 68 -4.87 5.11 0.26
N GLU A 69 -5.81 5.27 -0.64
CA GLU A 69 -6.85 6.29 -0.58
C GLU A 69 -8.19 5.61 -0.41
N TYR A 70 -8.93 5.99 0.63
CA TYR A 70 -10.27 5.51 0.90
C TYR A 70 -11.24 6.63 0.59
N ILE A 71 -12.12 6.41 -0.37
CA ILE A 71 -13.13 7.38 -0.80
C ILE A 71 -14.49 6.76 -0.56
N LEU A 72 -15.23 7.32 0.38
CA LEU A 72 -16.61 6.90 0.67
C LEU A 72 -17.58 7.94 0.08
N VAL A 73 -18.40 7.51 -0.85
CA VAL A 73 -19.46 8.32 -1.48
C VAL A 73 -20.74 7.50 -1.52
N ASN A 74 -21.84 8.06 -1.01
CA ASN A 74 -23.18 7.47 -1.14
C ASN A 74 -23.28 5.95 -0.87
N ASN A 75 -22.66 5.47 0.20
CA ASN A 75 -22.62 4.05 0.59
C ASN A 75 -21.75 3.15 -0.30
N GLU A 76 -20.92 3.72 -1.15
CA GLU A 76 -19.86 3.00 -1.88
C GLU A 76 -18.50 3.43 -1.34
N LEU A 77 -17.66 2.46 -0.98
CA LEU A 77 -16.29 2.66 -0.56
C LEU A 77 -15.36 2.25 -1.70
N ASP A 78 -14.72 3.22 -2.30
CA ASP A 78 -13.63 3.03 -3.27
C ASP A 78 -12.30 3.01 -2.53
N ILE A 79 -11.45 2.03 -2.85
CA ILE A 79 -10.11 1.93 -2.31
C ILE A 79 -9.13 1.92 -3.46
N ASP A 80 -8.29 2.95 -3.51
CA ASP A 80 -7.25 3.13 -4.51
C ASP A 80 -5.86 2.97 -3.88
N LYS A 81 -4.95 2.38 -4.65
CA LYS A 81 -3.52 2.31 -4.32
C LYS A 81 -2.78 3.34 -5.14
N ILE A 82 -2.07 4.24 -4.47
CA ILE A 82 -1.22 5.26 -5.08
C ILE A 82 0.23 4.82 -4.94
N MET A 83 0.93 4.72 -6.07
CA MET A 83 2.35 4.37 -6.13
C MET A 83 3.13 5.58 -6.64
N GLY A 84 4.18 5.96 -5.90
CA GLY A 84 5.06 7.07 -6.30
C GLY A 84 4.34 8.41 -6.40
N LYS A 85 3.28 8.64 -5.63
CA LYS A 85 2.46 9.86 -5.60
C LYS A 85 1.76 10.20 -6.92
N SER A 86 1.90 9.41 -7.97
CA SER A 86 1.38 9.74 -9.32
C SER A 86 0.54 8.64 -9.94
N LYS A 87 0.88 7.38 -9.73
CA LYS A 87 0.16 6.26 -10.34
C LYS A 87 -0.94 5.75 -9.42
N ARG A 88 -2.19 6.03 -9.75
CA ARG A 88 -3.37 5.46 -9.10
C ARG A 88 -3.76 4.14 -9.74
N LYS A 89 -4.05 3.15 -8.91
CA LYS A 89 -4.60 1.86 -9.33
C LYS A 89 -5.74 1.50 -8.40
N LYS A 90 -6.94 1.37 -8.95
CA LYS A 90 -8.09 0.90 -8.19
C LYS A 90 -7.85 -0.51 -7.67
N VAL A 91 -8.04 -0.70 -6.36
CA VAL A 91 -7.91 -1.99 -5.69
C VAL A 91 -9.26 -2.69 -5.67
N ILE A 92 -10.28 -2.00 -5.14
CA ILE A 92 -11.63 -2.55 -4.99
C ILE A 92 -12.65 -1.42 -4.78
N THR A 93 -13.87 -1.67 -5.23
CA THR A 93 -15.07 -0.90 -4.87
C THR A 93 -15.98 -1.79 -4.05
N ILE A 94 -16.44 -1.30 -2.91
CA ILE A 94 -17.29 -2.02 -1.97
C ILE A 94 -18.61 -1.27 -1.84
N LYS A 95 -19.72 -1.93 -2.16
CA LYS A 95 -21.05 -1.39 -1.90
C LYS A 95 -21.51 -1.85 -0.52
N LYS A 96 -22.22 -0.98 0.20
CA LYS A 96 -22.73 -1.30 1.54
C LYS A 96 -23.54 -2.60 1.60
N ASN A 97 -24.32 -2.91 0.56
CA ASN A 97 -25.12 -4.13 0.46
C ASN A 97 -24.29 -5.41 0.26
N GLN A 98 -23.00 -5.29 -0.07
CA GLN A 98 -22.07 -6.42 -0.23
C GLN A 98 -21.31 -6.75 1.06
N ILE A 99 -21.46 -5.92 2.10
CA ILE A 99 -20.79 -6.11 3.38
C ILE A 99 -21.58 -7.11 4.21
N ASP A 100 -20.94 -8.23 4.55
CA ASP A 100 -21.47 -9.24 5.47
C ASP A 100 -21.21 -8.84 6.92
N ASP A 101 -19.95 -8.47 7.24
CA ASP A 101 -19.55 -7.97 8.55
C ASP A 101 -18.47 -6.91 8.43
N PHE A 102 -18.49 -5.93 9.33
CA PHE A 102 -17.49 -4.86 9.43
C PHE A 102 -17.22 -4.55 10.89
N ASP A 103 -16.04 -4.90 11.36
CA ASP A 103 -15.65 -4.69 12.76
C ASP A 103 -14.13 -4.60 12.96
N SER A 104 -13.69 -4.45 14.22
CA SER A 104 -12.28 -4.46 14.59
C SER A 104 -11.65 -5.84 14.43
N VAL A 105 -10.38 -5.87 14.05
CA VAL A 105 -9.56 -7.09 13.98
C VAL A 105 -9.43 -7.79 15.35
N LYS A 106 -9.65 -7.05 16.46
CA LYS A 106 -9.66 -7.62 17.82
C LYS A 106 -10.87 -8.52 18.11
N GLU A 107 -11.94 -8.40 17.32
CA GLU A 107 -13.14 -9.19 17.54
C GLU A 107 -12.92 -10.68 17.22
N SER A 108 -13.51 -11.54 18.04
CA SER A 108 -13.39 -13.00 17.88
C SER A 108 -13.86 -13.51 16.53
N LYS A 109 -14.81 -12.81 15.92
CA LYS A 109 -15.35 -13.10 14.58
C LYS A 109 -14.30 -12.98 13.47
N TYR A 110 -13.35 -12.04 13.60
CA TYR A 110 -12.27 -11.85 12.62
C TYR A 110 -11.54 -13.16 12.31
N THR A 111 -11.16 -13.91 13.33
CA THR A 111 -10.45 -15.19 13.17
C THR A 111 -11.27 -16.19 12.35
N SER A 112 -12.59 -16.21 12.55
CA SER A 112 -13.50 -17.07 11.81
C SER A 112 -13.62 -16.64 10.34
N TYR A 113 -13.75 -15.35 10.07
CA TYR A 113 -13.78 -14.80 8.70
C TYR A 113 -12.46 -15.01 7.99
N ARG A 114 -11.33 -14.79 8.66
CA ARG A 114 -9.98 -15.00 8.09
C ARG A 114 -9.76 -16.44 7.63
N LYS A 115 -10.22 -17.43 8.42
CA LYS A 115 -10.12 -18.86 8.06
C LYS A 115 -11.04 -19.26 6.90
N LYS A 116 -12.19 -18.62 6.77
CA LYS A 116 -13.20 -18.90 5.72
C LYS A 116 -12.96 -18.14 4.42
N SER A 117 -12.10 -17.11 4.45
CA SER A 117 -11.84 -16.27 3.30
C SER A 117 -10.88 -16.92 2.33
N ASN A 118 -11.26 -16.95 1.04
CA ASN A 118 -10.42 -17.44 -0.04
C ASN A 118 -9.49 -16.33 -0.58
N LYS A 119 -9.81 -15.06 -0.30
CA LYS A 119 -9.01 -13.91 -0.74
C LYS A 119 -8.90 -12.90 0.39
N ILE A 120 -7.68 -12.52 0.74
CA ILE A 120 -7.39 -11.46 1.72
C ILE A 120 -6.72 -10.30 0.99
N ILE A 121 -7.26 -9.10 1.15
CA ILE A 121 -6.71 -7.87 0.60
C ILE A 121 -6.37 -6.96 1.77
N SER A 122 -5.08 -6.73 2.00
CA SER A 122 -4.63 -5.75 2.99
C SER A 122 -4.35 -4.42 2.31
N VAL A 123 -5.06 -3.40 2.75
CA VAL A 123 -4.91 -2.00 2.33
C VAL A 123 -4.58 -1.09 3.52
N ALA A 124 -4.33 -1.68 4.68
CA ALA A 124 -3.91 -0.97 5.88
C ALA A 124 -2.47 -0.44 5.77
N SER A 125 -2.17 0.60 6.52
CA SER A 125 -0.81 1.13 6.69
C SER A 125 0.14 0.08 7.27
N ASP A 126 -0.34 -0.62 8.30
CA ASP A 126 0.35 -1.72 8.98
C ASP A 126 -0.58 -2.92 9.06
N GLU A 127 -0.31 -3.97 8.29
CA GLU A 127 -1.16 -5.16 8.24
C GLU A 127 -1.28 -5.88 9.60
N ASN A 128 -0.25 -5.76 10.45
CA ASN A 128 -0.19 -6.44 11.74
C ASN A 128 -0.69 -5.59 12.91
N SER A 129 -1.28 -4.41 12.63
CA SER A 129 -1.81 -3.57 13.69
C SER A 129 -3.11 -4.14 14.24
N ASP A 130 -3.18 -4.25 15.56
CA ASP A 130 -4.40 -4.66 16.27
C ASP A 130 -5.51 -3.59 16.22
N GLU A 131 -5.19 -2.39 15.74
CA GLU A 131 -6.16 -1.29 15.62
C GLU A 131 -6.91 -1.29 14.30
N ASN A 132 -6.55 -2.19 13.38
CA ASN A 132 -7.20 -2.28 12.09
C ASN A 132 -8.66 -2.69 12.19
N TYR A 133 -9.40 -2.35 11.15
CA TYR A 133 -10.72 -2.88 10.88
C TYR A 133 -10.67 -3.94 9.77
N TYR A 134 -11.67 -4.81 9.75
CA TYR A 134 -11.89 -5.73 8.65
C TYR A 134 -13.27 -5.54 8.04
N ILE A 135 -13.38 -5.77 6.75
CA ILE A 135 -14.64 -5.86 6.01
C ILE A 135 -14.70 -7.25 5.39
N ALA A 136 -15.69 -8.02 5.78
CA ALA A 136 -16.01 -9.30 5.16
C ALA A 136 -17.06 -9.06 4.07
N LEU A 137 -16.78 -9.51 2.84
CA LEU A 137 -17.70 -9.37 1.73
C LEU A 137 -18.50 -10.65 1.52
N ASN A 138 -19.80 -10.47 1.25
CA ASN A 138 -20.69 -11.53 0.80
C ASN A 138 -20.55 -11.71 -0.72
N ASP A 139 -19.38 -12.18 -1.14
CA ASP A 139 -19.09 -12.52 -2.53
C ASP A 139 -18.77 -14.02 -2.66
N ASN A 140 -18.79 -14.54 -3.91
CA ASN A 140 -18.48 -15.95 -4.20
C ASN A 140 -17.06 -16.35 -3.74
N ARG A 141 -16.17 -15.37 -3.57
CA ARG A 141 -14.75 -15.57 -3.17
C ARG A 141 -14.54 -15.39 -1.67
N LYS A 142 -15.57 -14.99 -0.91
CA LYS A 142 -15.46 -14.66 0.52
C LYS A 142 -14.24 -13.78 0.76
N THR A 143 -14.24 -12.60 0.13
CA THR A 143 -13.12 -11.67 0.22
C THR A 143 -13.11 -10.98 1.58
N LEU A 144 -11.95 -10.97 2.24
CA LEU A 144 -11.69 -10.24 3.47
C LEU A 144 -10.75 -9.06 3.18
N ILE A 145 -11.15 -7.87 3.60
CA ILE A 145 -10.37 -6.65 3.41
C ILE A 145 -9.94 -6.15 4.78
N ILE A 146 -8.65 -5.84 4.92
CA ILE A 146 -8.07 -5.26 6.15
C ILE A 146 -7.69 -3.82 5.81
N LEU A 147 -8.20 -2.87 6.61
CA LEU A 147 -7.98 -1.45 6.43
C LEU A 147 -7.64 -0.78 7.77
N ASP A 148 -7.06 0.42 7.71
CA ASP A 148 -6.81 1.19 8.92
C ASP A 148 -8.11 1.59 9.61
N ARG A 149 -8.02 1.82 10.91
CA ARG A 149 -9.12 2.33 11.71
C ARG A 149 -9.53 3.71 11.23
N VAL A 150 -10.70 3.81 10.64
CA VAL A 150 -11.34 5.05 10.21
C VAL A 150 -12.77 5.06 10.77
N ASP A 151 -12.94 5.74 11.90
CA ASP A 151 -14.19 5.73 12.65
C ASP A 151 -15.35 6.36 11.85
N ASP A 152 -15.09 7.28 10.94
CA ASP A 152 -16.12 7.92 10.12
C ASP A 152 -16.67 6.94 9.06
N ILE A 153 -15.80 6.20 8.38
CA ILE A 153 -16.20 5.15 7.44
C ILE A 153 -16.97 4.05 8.19
N TYR A 154 -16.46 3.65 9.36
CA TYR A 154 -17.09 2.64 10.20
C TYR A 154 -18.52 3.02 10.60
N LYS A 155 -18.72 4.25 11.10
CA LYS A 155 -20.06 4.75 11.50
C LYS A 155 -21.06 4.74 10.36
N ILE A 156 -20.64 5.13 9.15
CA ILE A 156 -21.52 5.24 7.99
C ILE A 156 -21.88 3.85 7.44
N LEU A 157 -20.89 2.96 7.29
CA LEU A 157 -21.11 1.65 6.70
C LEU A 157 -21.77 0.66 7.68
N LYS A 158 -21.48 0.75 8.99
CA LYS A 158 -22.09 -0.12 10.01
C LYS A 158 -23.52 0.31 10.40
N LYS A 159 -23.90 1.56 10.15
CA LYS A 159 -25.25 2.05 10.45
C LYS A 159 -26.27 1.27 9.60
N ARG A 160 -26.97 0.34 10.24
CA ARG A 160 -28.12 -0.41 9.69
C ARG A 160 -29.29 0.51 9.46
#